data_797e5360b1dd4cf586c6f8d0c560f07a
#
_entry.id   797e5360b1dd4cf586c6f8d0c560f07a
#
_cell.length_a   1.000
_cell.length_b   1.000
_cell.length_c   1.000
_cell.angle_alpha   90.00
_cell.angle_beta   90.00
_cell.angle_gamma   90.00
#
_symmetry.space_group_name_H-M   'P 1'
#
loop_
_entity.id
_entity.type
_entity.pdbx_description
1 polymer ?
#
loop_
_entity_poly.entity_id
_entity_poly.type
_entity_poly.pdbx_seq_one_letter_code
_entity_poly.pdbx_strand_id
1 'polypeptide(L)'
;GSVSGGGRRLAAMNTCAACGAENLDGARFCSSCGASLVPSCPTCGAEVPRGARFCPACGSALEELEPAPPGEDRRVVTILFADVTSSTSLGERLDPERLQEVLGTYFGAMREEIEAEGGTVEKFIGEAVMAAFGVPSAHEDDPSRALRAALRMRERLIEVNADLESRFGVTLQIRTGVNTGEVLAATNPRPGEPMVTGDAVNVAARLEQSADPGGIVVAERTARAARGFRFRELGDQELRGKEQPIPAVVLEERTPGADERGVPGLHAPMVGRDRELELLRSLYQRSAEEGQPNLVTIYGDPGVGKSRLVAEVVGWAEGLDAAPTIVRGRCLPYGDGVTYWPLAEILKGLAHIRDSDATEVALEHV
;
A
#
# COMPACT_ATOMS: atom_id res chain seq x y z
N GLY A 1 40.53 -57.06 -9.70
CA GLY A 1 39.97 -56.57 -8.48
C GLY A 1 39.32 -55.22 -8.73
N SER A 2 38.03 -55.19 -8.97
CA SER A 2 37.22 -54.01 -9.16
C SER A 2 36.70 -53.60 -7.79
N VAL A 3 37.07 -52.40 -7.35
CA VAL A 3 36.53 -51.76 -6.15
C VAL A 3 35.35 -50.89 -6.59
N SER A 4 34.15 -51.31 -6.23
CA SER A 4 32.90 -50.55 -6.41
C SER A 4 32.84 -49.42 -5.39
N GLY A 5 32.93 -48.15 -5.87
CA GLY A 5 32.69 -46.96 -5.09
C GLY A 5 31.21 -46.81 -4.81
N GLY A 6 30.80 -46.97 -3.55
CA GLY A 6 29.48 -46.66 -3.07
C GLY A 6 29.26 -45.14 -3.02
N GLY A 7 28.54 -44.59 -3.99
CA GLY A 7 28.05 -43.21 -3.93
C GLY A 7 27.06 -43.07 -2.77
N ARG A 8 27.41 -42.30 -1.74
CA ARG A 8 26.45 -41.81 -0.72
C ARG A 8 25.44 -40.95 -1.44
N ARG A 9 24.18 -41.38 -1.56
CA ARG A 9 23.06 -40.50 -1.88
C ARG A 9 22.99 -39.47 -0.78
N LEU A 10 23.13 -38.20 -1.13
CA LEU A 10 22.79 -37.08 -0.23
C LEU A 10 21.32 -37.29 0.15
N ALA A 11 21.05 -37.42 1.45
CA ALA A 11 19.69 -37.49 1.97
C ALA A 11 18.98 -36.23 1.60
N ALA A 12 17.80 -36.32 1.01
CA ALA A 12 16.96 -35.17 0.75
C ALA A 12 16.65 -34.47 2.10
N MET A 13 16.82 -33.17 2.18
CA MET A 13 16.58 -32.41 3.38
C MET A 13 15.21 -31.69 3.26
N ASN A 14 14.51 -31.62 4.37
CA ASN A 14 13.19 -30.98 4.44
C ASN A 14 13.27 -29.74 5.34
N THR A 15 12.89 -28.59 4.80
CA THR A 15 12.91 -27.31 5.53
C THR A 15 11.62 -27.14 6.34
N CYS A 16 11.73 -26.80 7.61
CA CYS A 16 10.59 -26.51 8.48
C CYS A 16 9.93 -25.17 8.09
N ALA A 17 8.63 -25.20 7.77
CA ALA A 17 7.89 -24.01 7.41
C ALA A 17 7.74 -23.00 8.57
N ALA A 18 7.83 -23.46 9.83
CA ALA A 18 7.65 -22.60 11.01
C ALA A 18 8.94 -21.89 11.44
N CYS A 19 10.14 -22.47 11.23
CA CYS A 19 11.39 -21.88 11.73
C CYS A 19 12.55 -21.90 10.72
N GLY A 20 12.35 -22.40 9.51
CA GLY A 20 13.39 -22.48 8.47
C GLY A 20 14.49 -23.53 8.69
N ALA A 21 14.45 -24.31 9.76
CA ALA A 21 15.49 -25.30 10.05
C ALA A 21 15.41 -26.51 9.09
N GLU A 22 16.57 -26.97 8.64
CA GLU A 22 16.70 -28.18 7.82
C GLU A 22 16.53 -29.44 8.68
N ASN A 23 15.73 -30.39 8.22
CA ASN A 23 15.45 -31.65 8.88
C ASN A 23 15.66 -32.82 7.92
N LEU A 24 15.91 -34.00 8.47
CA LEU A 24 16.05 -35.24 7.68
C LEU A 24 14.74 -35.56 6.96
N ASP A 25 14.84 -36.10 5.74
CA ASP A 25 13.66 -36.56 5.01
C ASP A 25 12.94 -37.64 5.82
N GLY A 26 11.59 -37.52 5.91
CA GLY A 26 10.78 -38.40 6.74
C GLY A 26 10.67 -38.03 8.21
N ALA A 27 11.31 -36.97 8.69
CA ALA A 27 11.11 -36.47 10.05
C ALA A 27 9.64 -36.01 10.23
N ARG A 28 9.00 -36.45 11.31
CA ARG A 28 7.61 -36.08 11.64
C ARG A 28 7.51 -34.75 12.38
N PHE A 29 8.56 -34.35 13.08
CA PHE A 29 8.66 -33.10 13.82
C PHE A 29 9.98 -32.40 13.56
N CYS A 30 9.95 -31.09 13.58
CA CYS A 30 11.15 -30.27 13.46
C CYS A 30 12.06 -30.46 14.68
N SER A 31 13.33 -30.79 14.44
CA SER A 31 14.32 -30.97 15.50
C SER A 31 14.66 -29.67 16.24
N SER A 32 14.35 -28.51 15.65
CA SER A 32 14.68 -27.18 16.18
C SER A 32 13.52 -26.56 16.98
N CYS A 33 12.27 -26.59 16.46
CA CYS A 33 11.13 -25.92 17.06
C CYS A 33 9.96 -26.84 17.45
N GLY A 34 10.06 -28.16 17.18
CA GLY A 34 9.03 -29.14 17.52
C GLY A 34 7.76 -29.10 16.64
N ALA A 35 7.69 -28.22 15.64
CA ALA A 35 6.55 -28.15 14.74
C ALA A 35 6.39 -29.45 13.95
N SER A 36 5.14 -29.87 13.70
CA SER A 36 4.86 -31.03 12.85
C SER A 36 5.32 -30.78 11.41
N LEU A 37 6.04 -31.74 10.87
CA LEU A 37 6.49 -31.73 9.47
C LEU A 37 5.65 -32.65 8.58
N VAL A 38 4.62 -33.28 9.15
CA VAL A 38 3.68 -34.15 8.43
C VAL A 38 2.49 -33.29 7.97
N PRO A 39 2.16 -33.28 6.67
CA PRO A 39 0.98 -32.58 6.17
C PRO A 39 -0.29 -33.18 6.78
N SER A 40 -1.25 -32.31 7.14
CA SER A 40 -2.58 -32.70 7.60
C SER A 40 -3.65 -32.19 6.65
N CYS A 41 -4.72 -32.92 6.51
CA CYS A 41 -5.86 -32.52 5.68
C CYS A 41 -6.54 -31.27 6.28
N PRO A 42 -6.71 -30.20 5.54
CA PRO A 42 -7.37 -28.96 6.03
C PRO A 42 -8.84 -29.17 6.36
N THR A 43 -9.49 -30.21 5.78
CA THR A 43 -10.91 -30.46 5.97
C THR A 43 -11.20 -31.34 7.20
N CYS A 44 -10.38 -32.35 7.47
CA CYS A 44 -10.65 -33.33 8.55
C CYS A 44 -9.50 -33.50 9.56
N GLY A 45 -8.35 -32.85 9.36
CA GLY A 45 -7.20 -32.91 10.26
C GLY A 45 -6.40 -34.22 10.21
N ALA A 46 -6.79 -35.21 9.39
CA ALA A 46 -6.08 -36.47 9.27
C ALA A 46 -4.69 -36.28 8.63
N GLU A 47 -3.68 -37.01 9.13
CA GLU A 47 -2.36 -37.04 8.50
C GLU A 47 -2.47 -37.56 7.07
N VAL A 48 -1.83 -36.87 6.12
CA VAL A 48 -1.85 -37.24 4.71
C VAL A 48 -0.44 -37.52 4.21
N PRO A 49 -0.27 -38.50 3.34
CA PRO A 49 1.02 -38.77 2.70
C PRO A 49 1.44 -37.55 1.85
N ARG A 50 2.74 -37.24 1.82
CA ARG A 50 3.27 -36.21 0.93
C ARG A 50 2.99 -36.54 -0.52
N GLY A 51 2.52 -35.57 -1.29
CA GLY A 51 2.16 -35.78 -2.70
C GLY A 51 0.81 -36.45 -2.92
N ALA A 52 0.00 -36.67 -1.88
CA ALA A 52 -1.34 -37.20 -2.04
C ALA A 52 -2.26 -36.13 -2.63
N ARG A 53 -2.92 -36.42 -3.74
CA ARG A 53 -3.89 -35.50 -4.39
C ARG A 53 -5.26 -35.47 -3.71
N PHE A 54 -5.56 -36.50 -2.91
CA PHE A 54 -6.82 -36.62 -2.15
C PHE A 54 -6.55 -37.14 -0.75
N CYS A 55 -7.30 -36.65 0.22
CA CYS A 55 -7.23 -37.15 1.59
C CYS A 55 -7.76 -38.58 1.67
N PRO A 56 -6.97 -39.54 2.19
CA PRO A 56 -7.41 -40.94 2.30
C PRO A 56 -8.52 -41.13 3.36
N ALA A 57 -8.72 -40.17 4.28
CA ALA A 57 -9.71 -40.27 5.35
C ALA A 57 -11.06 -39.65 4.96
N CYS A 58 -11.10 -38.51 4.26
CA CYS A 58 -12.36 -37.82 3.94
C CYS A 58 -12.60 -37.63 2.43
N GLY A 59 -11.64 -37.99 1.57
CA GLY A 59 -11.77 -37.86 0.11
C GLY A 59 -11.63 -36.43 -0.41
N SER A 60 -11.41 -35.43 0.44
CA SER A 60 -11.20 -34.05 -0.03
C SER A 60 -9.97 -33.96 -0.90
N ALA A 61 -10.06 -33.20 -1.98
CA ALA A 61 -8.90 -32.89 -2.82
C ALA A 61 -7.88 -32.14 -1.96
N LEU A 62 -6.66 -32.64 -1.96
CA LEU A 62 -5.48 -32.02 -1.39
C LEU A 62 -4.73 -31.43 -2.57
N GLU A 63 -5.18 -30.28 -3.07
CA GLU A 63 -4.31 -29.54 -3.97
C GLU A 63 -3.06 -29.19 -3.18
N GLU A 64 -1.90 -29.66 -3.63
CA GLU A 64 -0.68 -28.97 -3.30
C GLU A 64 -0.92 -27.54 -3.76
N LEU A 65 -1.03 -26.62 -2.80
CA LEU A 65 -0.70 -25.24 -3.06
C LEU A 65 0.80 -25.24 -3.39
N GLU A 66 1.15 -25.66 -4.62
CA GLU A 66 2.34 -25.13 -5.24
C GLU A 66 2.18 -23.63 -5.08
N PRO A 67 3.17 -22.91 -4.51
CA PRO A 67 3.14 -21.47 -4.57
C PRO A 67 2.91 -21.15 -6.04
N ALA A 68 1.77 -20.50 -6.34
CA ALA A 68 1.45 -20.13 -7.71
C ALA A 68 2.71 -19.55 -8.33
N PRO A 69 3.10 -19.95 -9.55
CA PRO A 69 4.26 -19.36 -10.20
C PRO A 69 4.10 -17.87 -10.07
N PRO A 70 5.18 -17.09 -9.86
CA PRO A 70 5.09 -15.65 -9.66
C PRO A 70 4.23 -15.10 -10.79
N GLY A 71 2.97 -14.85 -10.48
CA GLY A 71 1.99 -14.33 -11.42
C GLY A 71 2.27 -12.85 -11.52
N GLU A 72 2.47 -12.34 -12.72
CA GLU A 72 2.47 -10.91 -12.98
C GLU A 72 1.02 -10.51 -13.28
N ASP A 73 0.46 -9.66 -12.43
CA ASP A 73 -0.87 -9.08 -12.64
C ASP A 73 -0.75 -7.69 -13.23
N ARG A 74 -1.59 -7.37 -14.22
CA ARG A 74 -1.75 -6.00 -14.68
C ARG A 74 -2.53 -5.22 -13.64
N ARG A 75 -1.93 -4.17 -13.11
CA ARG A 75 -2.55 -3.28 -12.12
C ARG A 75 -2.32 -1.83 -12.47
N VAL A 76 -3.28 -1.00 -12.09
CA VAL A 76 -3.07 0.46 -12.08
C VAL A 76 -2.54 0.83 -10.72
N VAL A 77 -1.34 1.41 -10.69
CA VAL A 77 -0.65 1.84 -9.47
C VAL A 77 -0.20 3.28 -9.59
N THR A 78 0.07 3.91 -8.46
CA THR A 78 0.70 5.23 -8.44
C THR A 78 2.15 5.07 -8.01
N ILE A 79 3.07 5.52 -8.84
CA ILE A 79 4.51 5.46 -8.63
C ILE A 79 5.00 6.82 -8.17
N LEU A 80 5.82 6.83 -7.13
CA LEU A 80 6.52 7.98 -6.62
C LEU A 80 8.03 7.75 -6.75
N PHE A 81 8.73 8.69 -7.36
CA PHE A 81 10.18 8.81 -7.32
C PHE A 81 10.57 10.07 -6.56
N ALA A 82 11.58 9.95 -5.71
CA ALA A 82 12.20 11.12 -5.07
C ALA A 82 13.72 10.94 -5.10
N ASP A 83 14.45 11.95 -5.56
CA ASP A 83 15.90 11.93 -5.73
C ASP A 83 16.55 13.15 -5.09
N VAL A 84 17.72 12.95 -4.46
CA VAL A 84 18.48 14.03 -3.84
C VAL A 84 19.19 14.85 -4.90
N THR A 85 18.93 16.16 -4.93
CA THR A 85 19.64 17.07 -5.83
C THR A 85 21.06 17.34 -5.32
N SER A 86 22.01 17.45 -6.27
CA SER A 86 23.43 17.80 -5.97
C SER A 86 24.18 16.77 -5.12
N SER A 87 23.78 15.51 -5.18
CA SER A 87 24.41 14.39 -4.45
C SER A 87 25.91 14.23 -4.78
N THR A 88 26.31 14.49 -6.02
CA THR A 88 27.72 14.45 -6.43
C THR A 88 28.60 15.39 -5.60
N SER A 89 28.12 16.61 -5.32
CA SER A 89 28.83 17.58 -4.49
C SER A 89 28.86 17.17 -2.99
N LEU A 90 27.90 16.37 -2.56
CA LEU A 90 27.85 15.81 -1.20
C LEU A 90 28.95 14.77 -1.02
N GLY A 91 29.11 13.86 -2.00
CA GLY A 91 30.16 12.85 -2.02
C GLY A 91 31.59 13.41 -2.10
N GLU A 92 31.77 14.63 -2.65
CA GLU A 92 33.05 15.33 -2.64
C GLU A 92 33.40 15.99 -1.29
N ARG A 93 32.37 16.27 -0.46
CA ARG A 93 32.52 17.00 0.82
C ARG A 93 32.56 16.09 2.04
N LEU A 94 31.96 14.91 1.96
CA LEU A 94 31.86 13.95 3.06
C LEU A 94 32.70 12.72 2.78
N ASP A 95 33.30 12.16 3.84
CA ASP A 95 33.86 10.82 3.76
C ASP A 95 32.76 9.76 3.60
N PRO A 96 33.09 8.56 3.08
CA PRO A 96 32.09 7.52 2.78
C PRO A 96 31.21 7.13 3.98
N GLU A 97 31.75 7.08 5.18
CA GLU A 97 31.04 6.70 6.39
C GLU A 97 29.98 7.73 6.76
N ARG A 98 30.35 9.03 6.72
CA ARG A 98 29.41 10.13 6.96
C ARG A 98 28.35 10.25 5.90
N LEU A 99 28.73 10.05 4.63
CA LEU A 99 27.76 10.01 3.52
C LEU A 99 26.73 8.89 3.75
N GLN A 100 27.18 7.72 4.16
CA GLN A 100 26.29 6.59 4.48
C GLN A 100 25.33 6.93 5.63
N GLU A 101 25.82 7.63 6.69
CA GLU A 101 24.98 8.04 7.82
C GLU A 101 23.93 9.09 7.40
N VAL A 102 24.33 10.09 6.59
CA VAL A 102 23.43 11.10 6.02
C VAL A 102 22.35 10.47 5.18
N LEU A 103 22.73 9.60 4.23
CA LEU A 103 21.75 8.90 3.36
C LEU A 103 20.89 7.93 4.15
N GLY A 104 21.43 7.26 5.17
CA GLY A 104 20.67 6.37 6.06
C GLY A 104 19.57 7.11 6.82
N THR A 105 19.87 8.29 7.37
CA THR A 105 18.91 9.16 8.06
C THR A 105 17.82 9.63 7.08
N TYR A 106 18.21 10.07 5.89
CA TYR A 106 17.29 10.48 4.83
C TYR A 106 16.35 9.35 4.40
N PHE A 107 16.89 8.17 4.07
CA PHE A 107 16.09 7.03 3.62
C PHE A 107 15.13 6.52 4.69
N GLY A 108 15.55 6.52 5.96
CA GLY A 108 14.69 6.16 7.08
C GLY A 108 13.48 7.09 7.16
N ALA A 109 13.71 8.40 7.14
CA ALA A 109 12.65 9.40 7.21
C ALA A 109 11.70 9.33 6.00
N MET A 110 12.23 9.17 4.78
CA MET A 110 11.38 9.06 3.58
C MET A 110 10.52 7.80 3.57
N ARG A 111 11.08 6.68 4.03
CA ARG A 111 10.34 5.43 4.18
C ARG A 111 9.18 5.57 5.16
N GLU A 112 9.41 6.16 6.33
CA GLU A 112 8.37 6.38 7.35
C GLU A 112 7.16 7.13 6.77
N GLU A 113 7.39 8.21 6.02
CA GLU A 113 6.31 9.01 5.44
C GLU A 113 5.57 8.28 4.30
N ILE A 114 6.27 7.49 3.48
CA ILE A 114 5.68 6.69 2.42
C ILE A 114 4.80 5.57 3.02
N GLU A 115 5.33 4.82 3.99
CA GLU A 115 4.64 3.71 4.63
C GLU A 115 3.45 4.19 5.48
N ALA A 116 3.55 5.35 6.14
CA ALA A 116 2.45 5.96 6.88
C ALA A 116 1.22 6.28 5.99
N GLU A 117 1.44 6.53 4.69
CA GLU A 117 0.35 6.73 3.72
C GLU A 117 -0.02 5.43 2.97
N GLY A 118 0.51 4.28 3.39
CA GLY A 118 0.21 2.96 2.80
C GLY A 118 0.92 2.69 1.48
N GLY A 119 2.01 3.41 1.20
CA GLY A 119 2.92 3.12 0.09
C GLY A 119 3.91 2.03 0.45
N THR A 120 4.40 1.32 -0.54
CA THR A 120 5.48 0.33 -0.37
C THR A 120 6.75 0.85 -1.03
N VAL A 121 7.83 1.00 -0.25
CA VAL A 121 9.14 1.33 -0.80
C VAL A 121 9.69 0.12 -1.52
N GLU A 122 9.87 0.24 -2.84
CA GLU A 122 10.39 -0.86 -3.65
C GLU A 122 11.90 -1.00 -3.51
N LYS A 123 12.60 0.12 -3.69
CA LYS A 123 14.06 0.14 -3.63
C LYS A 123 14.60 1.55 -3.42
N PHE A 124 15.85 1.58 -2.96
CA PHE A 124 16.70 2.74 -3.02
C PHE A 124 17.69 2.57 -4.18
N ILE A 125 17.84 3.57 -5.03
CA ILE A 125 18.69 3.53 -6.24
C ILE A 125 19.67 4.70 -6.13
N GLY A 126 20.88 4.44 -5.64
CA GLY A 126 21.80 5.54 -5.33
C GLY A 126 21.22 6.42 -4.22
N GLU A 127 20.85 7.63 -4.54
CA GLU A 127 20.21 8.62 -3.65
C GLU A 127 18.70 8.73 -3.87
N ALA A 128 18.15 7.97 -4.81
CA ALA A 128 16.72 7.98 -5.12
C ALA A 128 15.93 6.95 -4.32
N VAL A 129 14.70 7.31 -3.97
CA VAL A 129 13.66 6.43 -3.40
C VAL A 129 12.62 6.18 -4.46
N MET A 130 12.30 4.91 -4.70
CA MET A 130 11.16 4.49 -5.50
C MET A 130 10.12 3.81 -4.62
N ALA A 131 8.88 4.27 -4.72
CA ALA A 131 7.76 3.70 -4.00
C ALA A 131 6.54 3.50 -4.92
N ALA A 132 5.71 2.53 -4.57
CA ALA A 132 4.47 2.22 -5.27
C ALA A 132 3.29 2.22 -4.30
N PHE A 133 2.17 2.80 -4.73
CA PHE A 133 0.88 2.79 -4.05
C PHE A 133 -0.09 1.98 -4.90
N GLY A 134 -0.78 1.01 -4.29
CA GLY A 134 -1.62 0.03 -4.98
C GLY A 134 -1.01 -1.36 -5.05
N VAL A 135 0.12 -1.60 -4.37
CA VAL A 135 0.75 -2.91 -4.16
C VAL A 135 1.25 -3.03 -2.71
N PRO A 136 1.06 -4.17 -2.06
CA PRO A 136 0.36 -5.37 -2.54
C PRO A 136 -1.15 -5.16 -2.69
N SER A 137 -1.71 -4.16 -2.03
CA SER A 137 -3.14 -3.86 -2.00
C SER A 137 -3.45 -2.54 -2.70
N ALA A 138 -4.46 -2.53 -3.58
CA ALA A 138 -4.89 -1.33 -4.29
C ALA A 138 -6.00 -0.61 -3.51
N HIS A 139 -5.90 0.72 -3.42
CA HIS A 139 -6.92 1.59 -2.82
C HIS A 139 -7.43 2.58 -3.86
N GLU A 140 -8.69 2.97 -3.74
CA GLU A 140 -9.31 3.95 -4.65
C GLU A 140 -8.60 5.31 -4.61
N ASP A 141 -7.99 5.64 -3.47
CA ASP A 141 -7.31 6.90 -3.21
C ASP A 141 -5.77 6.83 -3.28
N ASP A 142 -5.20 5.77 -3.88
CA ASP A 142 -3.75 5.63 -4.04
C ASP A 142 -3.07 6.86 -4.66
N PRO A 143 -3.64 7.54 -5.68
CA PRO A 143 -3.10 8.81 -6.15
C PRO A 143 -3.04 9.88 -5.06
N SER A 144 -4.08 10.01 -4.24
CA SER A 144 -4.11 10.98 -3.14
C SER A 144 -3.14 10.61 -2.02
N ARG A 145 -2.99 9.32 -1.71
CA ARG A 145 -2.00 8.81 -0.73
C ARG A 145 -0.57 9.12 -1.16
N ALA A 146 -0.24 8.88 -2.42
CA ALA A 146 1.08 9.20 -2.98
C ALA A 146 1.39 10.71 -2.90
N LEU A 147 0.40 11.56 -3.17
CA LEU A 147 0.59 13.01 -3.08
C LEU A 147 0.71 13.50 -1.63
N ARG A 148 -0.02 12.89 -0.68
CA ARG A 148 0.16 13.18 0.75
C ARG A 148 1.56 12.77 1.21
N ALA A 149 2.01 11.57 0.83
CA ALA A 149 3.36 11.11 1.13
C ALA A 149 4.41 12.09 0.59
N ALA A 150 4.29 12.52 -0.68
CA ALA A 150 5.21 13.48 -1.27
C ALA A 150 5.29 14.82 -0.50
N LEU A 151 4.14 15.35 -0.05
CA LEU A 151 4.10 16.55 0.76
C LEU A 151 4.73 16.35 2.13
N ARG A 152 4.40 15.25 2.82
CA ARG A 152 4.99 14.90 4.11
C ARG A 152 6.50 14.69 4.04
N MET A 153 6.98 14.00 2.99
CA MET A 153 8.42 13.84 2.73
C MET A 153 9.11 15.20 2.61
N ARG A 154 8.51 16.17 1.91
CA ARG A 154 9.04 17.54 1.78
C ARG A 154 9.06 18.26 3.12
N GLU A 155 8.04 18.14 3.94
CA GLU A 155 7.96 18.73 5.28
C GLU A 155 8.95 18.04 6.23
N ARG A 156 8.99 16.71 6.25
CA ARG A 156 9.91 15.92 7.08
C ARG A 156 11.38 16.21 6.77
N LEU A 157 11.70 16.49 5.50
CA LEU A 157 13.05 16.84 5.10
C LEU A 157 13.55 18.14 5.76
N ILE A 158 12.67 19.06 6.13
CA ILE A 158 13.06 20.28 6.87
C ILE A 158 13.62 19.90 8.24
N GLU A 159 12.97 18.97 8.94
CA GLU A 159 13.42 18.47 10.26
C GLU A 159 14.73 17.67 10.14
N VAL A 160 14.80 16.79 9.14
CA VAL A 160 16.02 16.01 8.82
C VAL A 160 17.18 16.94 8.53
N ASN A 161 16.96 18.00 7.75
CA ASN A 161 18.01 18.99 7.44
C ASN A 161 18.50 19.75 8.67
N ALA A 162 17.65 20.02 9.65
CA ALA A 162 18.09 20.66 10.89
C ALA A 162 19.06 19.75 11.70
N ASP A 163 18.83 18.45 11.73
CA ASP A 163 19.75 17.48 12.33
C ASP A 163 21.05 17.34 11.51
N LEU A 164 20.92 17.16 10.18
CA LEU A 164 22.07 16.99 9.29
C LEU A 164 22.98 18.21 9.27
N GLU A 165 22.41 19.41 9.27
CA GLU A 165 23.20 20.66 9.36
C GLU A 165 23.96 20.74 10.67
N SER A 166 23.30 20.39 11.78
CA SER A 166 23.94 20.39 13.12
C SER A 166 25.08 19.39 13.26
N ARG A 167 24.96 18.19 12.65
CA ARG A 167 25.90 17.08 12.81
C ARG A 167 26.99 17.07 11.76
N PHE A 168 26.65 17.43 10.53
CA PHE A 168 27.51 17.25 9.35
C PHE A 168 27.73 18.53 8.55
N GLY A 169 27.02 19.63 8.83
CA GLY A 169 27.10 20.88 8.08
C GLY A 169 26.57 20.76 6.65
N VAL A 170 25.56 19.89 6.44
CA VAL A 170 24.96 19.63 5.13
C VAL A 170 23.44 19.72 5.17
N THR A 171 22.85 20.14 4.05
CA THR A 171 21.42 20.14 3.82
C THR A 171 21.11 19.43 2.51
N LEU A 172 20.01 18.69 2.47
CA LEU A 172 19.53 17.96 1.32
C LEU A 172 18.33 18.69 0.69
N GLN A 173 18.23 18.60 -0.62
CA GLN A 173 17.02 18.94 -1.37
C GLN A 173 16.63 17.76 -2.22
N ILE A 174 15.33 17.49 -2.35
CA ILE A 174 14.81 16.42 -3.18
C ILE A 174 13.95 16.96 -4.31
N ARG A 175 13.93 16.23 -5.42
CA ARG A 175 12.95 16.37 -6.51
C ARG A 175 12.03 15.18 -6.44
N THR A 176 10.74 15.39 -6.70
CA THR A 176 9.78 14.30 -6.64
C THR A 176 8.93 14.27 -7.90
N GLY A 177 8.76 13.07 -8.46
CA GLY A 177 7.90 12.80 -9.60
C GLY A 177 6.83 11.77 -9.24
N VAL A 178 5.56 12.04 -9.59
CA VAL A 178 4.44 11.13 -9.29
C VAL A 178 3.63 10.86 -10.55
N ASN A 179 3.41 9.59 -10.84
CA ASN A 179 2.61 9.15 -11.98
C ASN A 179 1.75 7.92 -11.66
N THR A 180 0.51 7.92 -12.13
CA THR A 180 -0.40 6.78 -12.05
C THR A 180 -0.49 6.09 -13.40
N GLY A 181 -0.38 4.78 -13.46
CA GLY A 181 -0.53 4.05 -14.72
C GLY A 181 -0.49 2.54 -14.56
N GLU A 182 -0.72 1.84 -15.68
CA GLU A 182 -0.62 0.39 -15.71
C GLU A 182 0.82 -0.08 -15.57
N VAL A 183 0.96 -1.13 -14.77
CA VAL A 183 2.21 -1.87 -14.55
C VAL A 183 1.93 -3.36 -14.52
N LEU A 184 2.97 -4.16 -14.70
CA LEU A 184 2.99 -5.55 -14.26
C LEU A 184 3.47 -5.56 -12.81
N ALA A 185 2.62 -6.01 -11.90
CA ALA A 185 2.93 -6.17 -10.49
C ALA A 185 3.19 -7.64 -10.17
N ALA A 186 4.33 -7.93 -9.55
CA ALA A 186 4.64 -9.27 -9.09
C ALA A 186 3.81 -9.61 -7.84
N THR A 187 3.09 -10.73 -7.88
CA THR A 187 2.22 -11.17 -6.76
C THR A 187 3.04 -11.61 -5.55
N ASN A 188 4.27 -12.09 -5.77
CA ASN A 188 5.18 -12.53 -4.71
C ASN A 188 6.63 -12.31 -5.14
N PRO A 189 7.14 -11.07 -5.16
CA PRO A 189 8.48 -10.77 -5.63
C PRO A 189 9.53 -11.42 -4.74
N ARG A 190 10.52 -12.04 -5.36
CA ARG A 190 11.69 -12.56 -4.64
C ARG A 190 12.61 -11.40 -4.24
N PRO A 191 13.44 -11.55 -3.22
CA PRO A 191 14.43 -10.54 -2.88
C PRO A 191 15.29 -10.17 -4.10
N GLY A 192 15.23 -8.88 -4.51
CA GLY A 192 15.95 -8.35 -5.66
C GLY A 192 15.16 -8.34 -6.99
N GLU A 193 13.98 -8.95 -7.05
CA GLU A 193 13.08 -8.81 -8.20
C GLU A 193 12.26 -7.52 -8.08
N PRO A 194 12.00 -6.80 -9.20
CA PRO A 194 11.16 -5.61 -9.16
C PRO A 194 9.72 -5.98 -8.81
N MET A 195 9.12 -5.23 -7.88
CA MET A 195 7.73 -5.40 -7.47
C MET A 195 6.77 -4.91 -8.56
N VAL A 196 7.14 -3.87 -9.27
CA VAL A 196 6.37 -3.29 -10.37
C VAL A 196 7.25 -2.97 -11.58
N THR A 197 6.75 -3.29 -12.77
CA THR A 197 7.45 -3.06 -14.04
C THR A 197 6.48 -2.46 -15.06
N GLY A 198 6.90 -1.45 -15.79
CA GLY A 198 6.07 -0.84 -16.84
C GLY A 198 6.45 0.58 -17.18
N ASP A 199 5.80 1.10 -18.20
CA ASP A 199 6.04 2.45 -18.68
C ASP A 199 5.71 3.53 -17.63
N ALA A 200 4.72 3.28 -16.78
CA ALA A 200 4.34 4.20 -15.71
C ALA A 200 5.49 4.51 -14.73
N VAL A 201 6.38 3.54 -14.49
CA VAL A 201 7.59 3.70 -13.66
C VAL A 201 8.56 4.69 -14.33
N ASN A 202 8.80 4.52 -15.63
CA ASN A 202 9.71 5.39 -16.41
C ASN A 202 9.17 6.82 -16.46
N VAL A 203 7.86 7.00 -16.60
CA VAL A 203 7.23 8.33 -16.60
C VAL A 203 7.43 9.02 -15.24
N ALA A 204 7.21 8.34 -14.14
CA ALA A 204 7.40 8.91 -12.80
C ALA A 204 8.86 9.37 -12.57
N ALA A 205 9.84 8.54 -12.96
CA ALA A 205 11.26 8.87 -12.87
C ALA A 205 11.63 10.11 -13.72
N ARG A 206 11.02 10.28 -14.89
CA ARG A 206 11.29 11.43 -15.77
C ARG A 206 10.62 12.71 -15.28
N LEU A 207 9.42 12.60 -14.69
CA LEU A 207 8.78 13.74 -14.04
C LEU A 207 9.60 14.22 -12.84
N GLU A 208 10.21 13.30 -12.10
CA GLU A 208 11.17 13.64 -11.03
C GLU A 208 12.32 14.47 -11.62
N GLN A 209 12.94 14.02 -12.72
CA GLN A 209 14.06 14.71 -13.38
C GLN A 209 13.69 16.11 -13.90
N SER A 210 12.42 16.35 -14.23
CA SER A 210 11.91 17.65 -14.67
C SER A 210 11.53 18.60 -13.54
N ALA A 211 11.53 18.09 -12.29
CA ALA A 211 11.17 18.89 -11.12
C ALA A 211 12.32 19.83 -10.70
N ASP A 212 11.98 21.04 -10.29
CA ASP A 212 12.91 21.93 -9.60
C ASP A 212 13.28 21.34 -8.21
N PRO A 213 14.46 21.68 -7.65
CA PRO A 213 14.81 21.32 -6.29
C PRO A 213 13.72 21.73 -5.29
N GLY A 214 13.24 20.78 -4.49
CA GLY A 214 12.09 20.95 -3.57
C GLY A 214 10.71 20.83 -4.24
N GLY A 215 10.67 20.68 -5.57
CA GLY A 215 9.45 20.57 -6.36
C GLY A 215 8.89 19.16 -6.41
N ILE A 216 7.56 19.08 -6.59
CA ILE A 216 6.83 17.82 -6.77
C ILE A 216 6.07 17.94 -8.09
N VAL A 217 6.52 17.21 -9.13
CA VAL A 217 5.89 17.20 -10.46
C VAL A 217 5.01 15.95 -10.58
N VAL A 218 3.80 16.17 -11.03
CA VAL A 218 2.73 15.16 -11.04
C VAL A 218 2.16 15.05 -12.45
N ALA A 219 2.02 13.85 -12.99
CA ALA A 219 1.30 13.65 -14.23
C ALA A 219 -0.16 14.15 -14.09
N GLU A 220 -0.69 14.85 -15.08
CA GLU A 220 -2.04 15.42 -15.04
C GLU A 220 -3.11 14.35 -14.73
N ARG A 221 -2.96 13.13 -15.27
CA ARG A 221 -3.85 12.01 -14.97
C ARG A 221 -3.89 11.65 -13.49
N THR A 222 -2.74 11.74 -12.79
CA THR A 222 -2.65 11.51 -11.34
C THR A 222 -3.34 12.64 -10.59
N ALA A 223 -3.08 13.88 -11.00
CA ALA A 223 -3.71 15.06 -10.40
C ALA A 223 -5.25 15.04 -10.54
N ARG A 224 -5.77 14.59 -11.69
CA ARG A 224 -7.22 14.42 -11.92
C ARG A 224 -7.84 13.31 -11.07
N ALA A 225 -7.08 12.26 -10.76
CA ALA A 225 -7.52 11.16 -9.90
C ALA A 225 -7.44 11.49 -8.41
N ALA A 226 -6.56 12.41 -8.03
CA ALA A 226 -6.36 12.86 -6.66
C ALA A 226 -7.33 13.99 -6.30
N ARG A 227 -7.67 14.08 -5.00
CA ARG A 227 -8.57 15.12 -4.47
C ARG A 227 -7.92 15.81 -3.29
N GLY A 228 -8.29 17.08 -3.10
CA GLY A 228 -7.83 17.83 -1.95
C GLY A 228 -6.43 18.41 -2.08
N PHE A 229 -6.03 18.72 -3.30
CA PHE A 229 -4.73 19.32 -3.57
C PHE A 229 -4.84 20.52 -4.48
N ARG A 230 -3.93 21.47 -4.29
CA ARG A 230 -3.75 22.60 -5.18
C ARG A 230 -2.55 22.32 -6.10
N PHE A 231 -2.79 22.55 -7.38
CA PHE A 231 -1.79 22.36 -8.42
C PHE A 231 -1.58 23.65 -9.19
N ARG A 232 -0.35 23.85 -9.65
CA ARG A 232 0.01 24.86 -10.61
C ARG A 232 0.31 24.20 -11.96
N GLU A 233 -0.20 24.72 -13.03
CA GLU A 233 0.07 24.22 -14.36
C GLU A 233 1.56 24.28 -14.68
N LEU A 234 2.11 23.20 -15.21
CA LEU A 234 3.47 23.10 -15.72
C LEU A 234 3.47 22.96 -17.25
N GLY A 235 2.33 22.51 -17.81
CA GLY A 235 2.18 22.26 -19.24
C GLY A 235 2.76 20.91 -19.68
N ASP A 236 2.87 20.76 -20.97
CA ASP A 236 3.35 19.56 -21.62
C ASP A 236 4.86 19.40 -21.41
N GLN A 237 5.27 18.25 -20.86
CA GLN A 237 6.67 17.91 -20.63
C GLN A 237 7.19 16.99 -21.72
N GLU A 238 8.19 17.44 -22.44
CA GLU A 238 8.94 16.60 -23.37
C GLU A 238 9.86 15.66 -22.59
N LEU A 239 9.40 14.43 -22.40
CA LEU A 239 10.16 13.43 -21.66
C LEU A 239 11.02 12.60 -22.63
N ARG A 240 12.31 12.47 -22.35
CA ARG A 240 13.27 11.74 -23.20
C ARG A 240 12.79 10.33 -23.51
N GLY A 241 12.65 9.98 -24.82
CA GLY A 241 12.20 8.66 -25.28
C GLY A 241 10.67 8.45 -25.20
N LYS A 242 9.89 9.52 -25.11
CA LYS A 242 8.45 9.55 -25.39
C LYS A 242 8.21 10.26 -26.71
N GLU A 243 7.34 9.70 -27.54
CA GLU A 243 6.95 10.33 -28.81
C GLU A 243 5.99 11.49 -28.60
N GLN A 244 5.22 11.46 -27.52
CA GLN A 244 4.25 12.50 -27.17
C GLN A 244 4.60 13.13 -25.82
N PRO A 245 4.47 14.44 -25.70
CA PRO A 245 4.62 15.14 -24.43
C PRO A 245 3.59 14.63 -23.40
N ILE A 246 3.97 14.67 -22.14
CA ILE A 246 3.08 14.27 -21.02
C ILE A 246 2.64 15.52 -20.29
N PRO A 247 1.31 15.81 -20.24
CA PRO A 247 0.79 16.90 -19.45
C PRO A 247 1.11 16.70 -17.98
N ALA A 248 1.69 17.71 -17.34
CA ALA A 248 2.11 17.67 -15.96
C ALA A 248 1.76 18.96 -15.20
N VAL A 249 1.67 18.83 -13.90
CA VAL A 249 1.39 19.92 -12.96
C VAL A 249 2.37 19.87 -11.80
N VAL A 250 2.57 20.98 -11.13
CA VAL A 250 3.34 21.06 -9.88
C VAL A 250 2.37 21.00 -8.70
N LEU A 251 2.61 20.06 -7.78
CA LEU A 251 1.87 19.99 -6.53
C LEU A 251 2.37 21.07 -5.57
N GLU A 252 1.48 21.96 -5.14
CA GLU A 252 1.82 23.04 -4.23
C GLU A 252 1.52 22.68 -2.77
N GLU A 253 0.28 22.36 -2.48
CA GLU A 253 -0.17 22.09 -1.11
C GLU A 253 -1.43 21.22 -1.08
N ARG A 254 -1.77 20.74 0.12
CA ARG A 254 -3.06 20.12 0.42
C ARG A 254 -4.10 21.22 0.71
N THR A 255 -5.28 21.07 0.14
CA THR A 255 -6.41 21.94 0.42
C THR A 255 -7.14 21.43 1.67
N PRO A 256 -7.23 22.20 2.77
CA PRO A 256 -7.96 21.79 3.97
C PRO A 256 -9.43 21.48 3.68
N GLY A 257 -9.97 20.40 4.29
CA GLY A 257 -11.40 20.04 4.17
C GLY A 257 -11.80 19.35 2.86
N ALA A 258 -10.86 19.02 1.98
CA ALA A 258 -11.17 18.48 0.66
C ALA A 258 -11.29 16.94 0.61
N ASP A 259 -11.17 16.25 1.74
CA ASP A 259 -11.49 14.81 1.85
C ASP A 259 -13.01 14.56 1.79
N GLU A 260 -13.82 15.62 1.86
CA GLU A 260 -15.24 15.57 1.62
C GLU A 260 -15.53 15.42 0.12
N ARG A 261 -16.30 14.40 -0.24
CA ARG A 261 -16.73 14.15 -1.62
C ARG A 261 -17.57 15.34 -2.13
N GLY A 262 -17.01 16.14 -3.04
CA GLY A 262 -17.67 17.32 -3.60
C GLY A 262 -16.71 18.18 -4.41
N VAL A 263 -17.24 19.23 -5.05
CA VAL A 263 -16.41 20.27 -5.64
C VAL A 263 -15.89 21.14 -4.48
N PRO A 264 -14.56 21.31 -4.32
CA PRO A 264 -14.00 22.12 -3.24
C PRO A 264 -14.66 23.51 -3.21
N GLY A 265 -15.16 23.92 -2.04
CA GLY A 265 -15.81 25.22 -1.83
C GLY A 265 -17.28 25.30 -2.30
N LEU A 266 -17.86 24.25 -2.87
CA LEU A 266 -19.28 24.19 -3.20
C LEU A 266 -20.00 23.22 -2.25
N HIS A 267 -20.45 23.73 -1.12
CA HIS A 267 -21.39 23.05 -0.24
C HIS A 267 -22.82 23.28 -0.75
N ALA A 268 -23.18 22.63 -1.86
CA ALA A 268 -24.55 22.65 -2.29
C ALA A 268 -25.40 21.86 -1.30
N PRO A 269 -26.53 22.40 -0.81
CA PRO A 269 -27.46 21.64 0.01
C PRO A 269 -27.97 20.43 -0.78
N MET A 270 -28.19 19.31 -0.10
CA MET A 270 -28.80 18.15 -0.74
C MET A 270 -30.27 18.48 -1.04
N VAL A 271 -30.68 18.33 -2.29
CA VAL A 271 -32.04 18.66 -2.74
C VAL A 271 -32.76 17.40 -3.18
N GLY A 272 -34.02 17.26 -2.78
CA GLY A 272 -34.92 16.21 -3.28
C GLY A 272 -34.71 14.82 -2.71
N ARG A 273 -33.99 14.67 -1.59
CA ARG A 273 -33.76 13.40 -0.89
C ARG A 273 -34.20 13.42 0.59
N ASP A 274 -35.12 14.31 0.92
CA ASP A 274 -35.56 14.53 2.31
C ASP A 274 -36.22 13.27 2.89
N ARG A 275 -37.00 12.55 2.07
CA ARG A 275 -37.67 11.32 2.48
C ARG A 275 -36.70 10.18 2.78
N GLU A 276 -35.69 10.02 1.94
CA GLU A 276 -34.65 9.00 2.13
C GLU A 276 -33.82 9.30 3.36
N LEU A 277 -33.49 10.59 3.58
CA LEU A 277 -32.78 11.02 4.81
C LEU A 277 -33.60 10.77 6.05
N GLU A 278 -34.89 11.15 6.05
CA GLU A 278 -35.78 10.93 7.19
C GLU A 278 -35.93 9.44 7.51
N LEU A 279 -36.07 8.60 6.48
CA LEU A 279 -36.11 7.15 6.64
C LEU A 279 -34.84 6.63 7.29
N LEU A 280 -33.66 7.03 6.81
CA LEU A 280 -32.39 6.56 7.36
C LEU A 280 -32.17 7.01 8.79
N ARG A 281 -32.55 8.24 9.13
CA ARG A 281 -32.50 8.78 10.49
C ARG A 281 -33.44 8.00 11.41
N SER A 282 -34.69 7.73 10.98
CA SER A 282 -35.64 6.97 11.77
C SER A 282 -35.20 5.51 12.02
N LEU A 283 -34.58 4.88 11.01
CA LEU A 283 -34.01 3.55 11.18
C LEU A 283 -32.84 3.55 12.17
N TYR A 284 -31.97 4.55 12.10
CA TYR A 284 -30.88 4.71 13.06
C TYR A 284 -31.41 4.90 14.50
N GLN A 285 -32.35 5.83 14.70
CA GLN A 285 -32.93 6.11 16.01
C GLN A 285 -33.57 4.86 16.61
N ARG A 286 -34.37 4.16 15.82
CA ARG A 286 -34.98 2.89 16.25
C ARG A 286 -33.94 1.83 16.60
N SER A 287 -32.88 1.72 15.81
CA SER A 287 -31.78 0.78 16.10
C SER A 287 -31.08 1.11 17.41
N ALA A 288 -30.88 2.40 17.68
CA ALA A 288 -30.28 2.87 18.94
C ALA A 288 -31.17 2.65 20.16
N GLU A 289 -32.49 2.86 20.01
CA GLU A 289 -33.49 2.69 21.09
C GLU A 289 -33.78 1.21 21.39
N GLU A 290 -33.94 0.38 20.37
CA GLU A 290 -34.31 -1.02 20.47
C GLU A 290 -33.12 -1.96 20.64
N GLY A 291 -31.87 -1.50 20.38
CA GLY A 291 -30.67 -2.31 20.41
C GLY A 291 -30.62 -3.37 19.30
N GLN A 292 -31.39 -3.16 18.22
CA GLN A 292 -31.47 -4.10 17.10
C GLN A 292 -30.71 -3.59 15.88
N PRO A 293 -29.84 -4.41 15.25
CA PRO A 293 -29.11 -4.00 14.07
C PRO A 293 -30.05 -3.88 12.85
N ASN A 294 -29.85 -2.83 12.05
CA ASN A 294 -30.51 -2.65 10.77
C ASN A 294 -29.48 -2.68 9.65
N LEU A 295 -29.77 -3.42 8.58
CA LEU A 295 -29.02 -3.39 7.33
C LEU A 295 -29.78 -2.57 6.31
N VAL A 296 -29.16 -1.50 5.84
CA VAL A 296 -29.71 -0.65 4.77
C VAL A 296 -28.84 -0.74 3.52
N THR A 297 -29.45 -1.05 2.39
CA THR A 297 -28.76 -1.10 1.11
C THR A 297 -29.29 -0.03 0.17
N ILE A 298 -28.38 0.81 -0.37
CA ILE A 298 -28.72 1.91 -1.27
C ILE A 298 -28.28 1.54 -2.68
N TYR A 299 -29.26 1.33 -3.57
CA TYR A 299 -29.03 1.05 -4.98
C TYR A 299 -29.33 2.26 -5.86
N GLY A 300 -28.70 2.32 -7.02
CA GLY A 300 -28.96 3.32 -8.06
C GLY A 300 -27.78 3.46 -9.03
N ASP A 301 -28.02 4.16 -10.14
CA ASP A 301 -27.03 4.39 -11.17
C ASP A 301 -25.81 5.21 -10.68
N PRO A 302 -24.65 5.14 -11.34
CA PRO A 302 -23.54 6.03 -11.07
C PRO A 302 -23.96 7.51 -11.12
N GLY A 303 -23.51 8.32 -10.16
CA GLY A 303 -23.79 9.76 -10.17
C GLY A 303 -25.10 10.21 -9.51
N VAL A 304 -26.04 9.30 -9.18
CA VAL A 304 -27.35 9.68 -8.57
C VAL A 304 -27.28 10.17 -7.11
N GLY A 305 -26.07 10.27 -6.52
CA GLY A 305 -25.87 10.85 -5.18
C GLY A 305 -25.92 9.86 -4.03
N LYS A 306 -25.77 8.55 -4.25
CA LYS A 306 -25.74 7.54 -3.17
C LYS A 306 -24.72 7.86 -2.07
N SER A 307 -23.49 8.17 -2.46
CA SER A 307 -22.43 8.50 -1.52
C SER A 307 -22.69 9.81 -0.78
N ARG A 308 -23.36 10.76 -1.43
CA ARG A 308 -23.77 12.01 -0.79
C ARG A 308 -24.82 11.76 0.29
N LEU A 309 -25.81 10.93 0.00
CA LEU A 309 -26.85 10.54 0.94
C LEU A 309 -26.25 9.89 2.20
N VAL A 310 -25.27 8.98 2.01
CA VAL A 310 -24.55 8.35 3.14
C VAL A 310 -23.77 9.40 3.94
N ALA A 311 -23.08 10.32 3.27
CA ALA A 311 -22.30 11.37 3.95
C ALA A 311 -23.19 12.31 4.79
N GLU A 312 -24.39 12.66 4.30
CA GLU A 312 -25.35 13.49 5.05
C GLU A 312 -25.88 12.78 6.30
N VAL A 313 -26.15 11.47 6.22
CA VAL A 313 -26.57 10.67 7.39
C VAL A 313 -25.44 10.54 8.39
N VAL A 314 -24.23 10.28 7.93
CA VAL A 314 -23.02 10.19 8.77
C VAL A 314 -22.78 11.51 9.49
N GLY A 315 -22.75 12.64 8.75
CA GLY A 315 -22.54 13.96 9.36
C GLY A 315 -23.63 14.35 10.35
N TRP A 316 -24.88 13.93 10.09
CA TRP A 316 -25.95 14.10 11.06
C TRP A 316 -25.73 13.25 12.33
N ALA A 317 -25.30 11.98 12.19
CA ALA A 317 -25.07 11.09 13.31
C ALA A 317 -23.87 11.51 14.18
N GLU A 318 -22.82 12.05 13.55
CA GLU A 318 -21.65 12.62 14.23
C GLU A 318 -22.02 13.86 15.09
N GLY A 319 -23.09 14.58 14.72
CA GLY A 319 -23.59 15.75 15.44
C GLY A 319 -24.54 15.42 16.60
N LEU A 320 -24.81 14.15 16.92
CA LEU A 320 -25.66 13.77 18.04
C LEU A 320 -24.91 13.88 19.37
N ASP A 321 -25.62 14.17 20.47
CA ASP A 321 -25.04 14.21 21.82
C ASP A 321 -24.34 12.89 22.21
N ALA A 322 -24.92 11.75 21.78
CA ALA A 322 -24.31 10.43 21.89
C ALA A 322 -23.90 9.96 20.49
N ALA A 323 -22.84 10.54 19.95
CA ALA A 323 -22.35 10.20 18.64
C ALA A 323 -21.90 8.73 18.56
N PRO A 324 -22.31 7.99 17.51
CA PRO A 324 -21.89 6.60 17.34
C PRO A 324 -20.44 6.50 16.89
N THR A 325 -19.81 5.37 17.14
CA THR A 325 -18.56 5.02 16.46
C THR A 325 -18.86 4.68 15.01
N ILE A 326 -18.30 5.46 14.08
CA ILE A 326 -18.50 5.29 12.64
C ILE A 326 -17.25 4.64 12.04
N VAL A 327 -17.44 3.50 11.40
CA VAL A 327 -16.38 2.79 10.68
C VAL A 327 -16.76 2.62 9.23
N ARG A 328 -15.76 2.59 8.35
CA ARG A 328 -15.95 2.50 6.90
C ARG A 328 -15.09 1.38 6.35
N GLY A 329 -15.70 0.53 5.54
CA GLY A 329 -15.00 -0.44 4.71
C GLY A 329 -15.39 -0.26 3.26
N ARG A 330 -14.45 -0.42 2.34
CA ARG A 330 -14.67 -0.22 0.90
C ARG A 330 -14.46 -1.52 0.15
N CYS A 331 -15.40 -1.84 -0.76
CA CYS A 331 -15.18 -2.90 -1.74
C CYS A 331 -14.39 -2.34 -2.91
N LEU A 332 -13.27 -2.98 -3.24
CA LEU A 332 -12.49 -2.61 -4.41
C LEU A 332 -13.16 -3.16 -5.67
N PRO A 333 -13.18 -2.39 -6.78
CA PRO A 333 -13.80 -2.82 -8.03
C PRO A 333 -13.00 -3.92 -8.76
N TYR A 334 -11.80 -4.27 -8.28
CA TYR A 334 -10.87 -5.20 -8.92
C TYR A 334 -10.30 -6.17 -7.89
N GLY A 335 -10.33 -7.46 -8.18
CA GLY A 335 -9.51 -8.45 -7.51
C GLY A 335 -10.26 -9.67 -7.00
N ASP A 336 -9.96 -10.81 -7.62
CA ASP A 336 -10.16 -12.11 -7.02
C ASP A 336 -9.21 -12.22 -5.81
N GLY A 337 -9.74 -12.56 -4.63
CA GLY A 337 -8.96 -12.75 -3.41
C GLY A 337 -9.10 -11.68 -2.32
N VAL A 338 -9.84 -10.60 -2.55
CA VAL A 338 -10.01 -9.48 -1.58
C VAL A 338 -11.41 -9.48 -0.94
N THR A 339 -12.05 -10.63 -0.86
CA THR A 339 -13.45 -10.78 -0.39
C THR A 339 -13.70 -10.18 1.00
N TYR A 340 -12.70 -10.23 1.89
CA TYR A 340 -12.81 -9.73 3.27
C TYR A 340 -12.15 -8.37 3.50
N TRP A 341 -11.69 -7.70 2.44
CA TRP A 341 -11.01 -6.40 2.56
C TRP A 341 -11.82 -5.35 3.33
N PRO A 342 -13.13 -5.12 3.01
CA PRO A 342 -13.92 -4.13 3.75
C PRO A 342 -14.04 -4.46 5.24
N LEU A 343 -14.08 -5.75 5.58
CA LEU A 343 -14.14 -6.19 6.97
C LEU A 343 -12.80 -5.94 7.69
N ALA A 344 -11.69 -6.18 7.03
CA ALA A 344 -10.37 -5.87 7.56
C ALA A 344 -10.19 -4.37 7.80
N GLU A 345 -10.63 -3.49 6.88
CA GLU A 345 -10.62 -2.04 7.08
C GLU A 345 -11.47 -1.62 8.29
N ILE A 346 -12.66 -2.18 8.44
CA ILE A 346 -13.54 -1.93 9.58
C ILE A 346 -12.87 -2.33 10.90
N LEU A 347 -12.30 -3.53 10.97
CA LEU A 347 -11.64 -4.04 12.18
C LEU A 347 -10.40 -3.21 12.53
N LYS A 348 -9.57 -2.86 11.54
CA LYS A 348 -8.42 -1.97 11.74
C LYS A 348 -8.85 -0.60 12.26
N GLY A 349 -9.92 -0.03 11.70
CA GLY A 349 -10.47 1.24 12.15
C GLY A 349 -10.98 1.19 13.59
N LEU A 350 -11.66 0.12 14.00
CA LEU A 350 -12.14 -0.08 15.37
C LEU A 350 -11.00 -0.27 16.37
N ALA A 351 -9.98 -1.03 16.00
CA ALA A 351 -8.83 -1.33 16.84
C ALA A 351 -7.73 -0.25 16.75
N HIS A 352 -7.93 0.82 15.99
CA HIS A 352 -6.93 1.86 15.75
C HIS A 352 -5.58 1.33 15.21
N ILE A 353 -5.63 0.21 14.48
CA ILE A 353 -4.45 -0.42 13.86
C ILE A 353 -4.13 0.30 12.55
N ARG A 354 -2.87 0.68 12.39
CA ARG A 354 -2.34 1.25 11.14
C ARG A 354 -1.76 0.15 10.27
N ASP A 355 -1.75 0.34 8.96
CA ASP A 355 -1.13 -0.59 8.01
C ASP A 355 0.40 -0.73 8.22
N SER A 356 1.02 0.25 8.89
CA SER A 356 2.44 0.28 9.25
C SER A 356 2.77 -0.40 10.58
N ASP A 357 1.77 -0.81 11.38
CA ASP A 357 2.01 -1.38 12.68
C ASP A 357 2.59 -2.79 12.57
N ALA A 358 3.62 -3.09 13.36
CA ALA A 358 4.17 -4.44 13.46
C ALA A 358 3.10 -5.41 13.99
N THR A 359 3.17 -6.67 13.57
CA THR A 359 2.18 -7.68 13.95
C THR A 359 1.98 -7.79 15.46
N GLU A 360 3.06 -7.64 16.24
CA GLU A 360 3.00 -7.67 17.70
C GLU A 360 2.19 -6.50 18.26
N VAL A 361 2.39 -5.28 17.72
CA VAL A 361 1.66 -4.07 18.10
C VAL A 361 0.18 -4.18 17.71
N ALA A 362 -0.09 -4.68 16.50
CA ALA A 362 -1.45 -4.90 16.04
C ALA A 362 -2.23 -5.91 16.92
N LEU A 363 -1.56 -6.94 17.42
CA LEU A 363 -2.15 -7.93 18.33
C LEU A 363 -2.45 -7.38 19.73
N GLU A 364 -1.74 -6.35 20.19
CA GLU A 364 -2.03 -5.69 21.47
C GLU A 364 -3.30 -4.82 21.41
N HIS A 365 -3.74 -4.44 20.21
CA HIS A 365 -4.93 -3.62 19.97
C HIS A 365 -6.22 -4.45 19.76
N VAL A 366 -6.12 -5.78 19.63
CA VAL A 366 -7.24 -6.71 19.43
C VAL A 366 -7.57 -7.47 20.72
#